data_cf24380c37ab7a212e168171ebda1b35
#
_entry.id   cf24380c37ab7a212e168171ebda1b35
#
_cell.length_a   1.000
_cell.length_b   1.000
_cell.length_c   1.000
_cell.angle_alpha   90.00
_cell.angle_beta   90.00
_cell.angle_gamma   90.00
#
_symmetry.space_group_name_H-M   'P 1'
#
loop_
_entity.id
_entity.type
_entity.pdbx_description
1 polymer ?
#
loop_
_entity_poly.entity_id
_entity_poly.type
_entity_poly.pdbx_seq_one_letter_code
_entity_poly.pdbx_strand_id
1 'polypeptide(L)'
;MKLLKYELAKLARPLLPLYAAGLILAGCSRVLLNSGSGVMVTLGGYASFVTVLVVAAAVIVTVLASWLSFYRNNFKPESYVMHSLPVADSRIWMSFIRCGLLFITLSVVTAILSIRILAPQVIMDNIQALIGQNPEIGHMLIWVMILAAEFQMILDWICGMTGMALGLKRHGSRLGMSVLWGVMLYVAVIVIQVLLALMVAGPDGMVSQDTMELSVFMTMMKTLVAGYGMMDLLLILLGSFVYSRGFDLE
;
A
#
# COMPACT_ATOMS: atom_id res chain seq x y z
N MET A 1 -8.38 -16.24 16.84
CA MET A 1 -7.08 -16.67 16.29
C MET A 1 -7.16 -17.63 15.10
N LYS A 2 -8.12 -18.57 15.02
CA LYS A 2 -8.23 -19.53 13.89
C LYS A 2 -8.55 -18.83 12.54
N LEU A 3 -9.45 -17.83 12.53
CA LEU A 3 -9.83 -17.08 11.32
C LEU A 3 -8.64 -16.35 10.70
N LEU A 4 -7.86 -15.62 11.51
CA LEU A 4 -6.66 -14.92 11.05
C LEU A 4 -5.64 -15.86 10.40
N LYS A 5 -5.40 -17.04 11.01
CA LYS A 5 -4.50 -18.07 10.44
C LYS A 5 -4.99 -18.59 9.09
N TYR A 6 -6.29 -18.77 8.95
CA TYR A 6 -6.88 -19.23 7.69
C TYR A 6 -6.70 -18.18 6.57
N GLU A 7 -7.03 -16.90 6.85
CA GLU A 7 -6.85 -15.80 5.89
C GLU A 7 -5.39 -15.58 5.54
N LEU A 8 -4.49 -15.65 6.53
CA LEU A 8 -3.04 -15.59 6.28
C LEU A 8 -2.57 -16.71 5.35
N ALA A 9 -2.97 -17.95 5.61
CA ALA A 9 -2.58 -19.08 4.76
C ALA A 9 -3.15 -18.97 3.33
N LYS A 10 -4.37 -18.44 3.20
CA LYS A 10 -5.04 -18.21 1.91
C LYS A 10 -4.32 -17.19 1.06
N LEU A 11 -3.91 -16.05 1.65
CA LEU A 11 -3.18 -15.00 0.96
C LEU A 11 -1.69 -15.34 0.77
N ALA A 12 -1.07 -16.02 1.72
CA ALA A 12 0.34 -16.41 1.64
C ALA A 12 0.65 -17.30 0.43
N ARG A 13 -0.25 -18.23 0.10
CA ARG A 13 -0.03 -19.19 -0.99
C ARG A 13 0.29 -18.54 -2.34
N PRO A 14 -0.48 -17.55 -2.84
CA PRO A 14 -0.15 -16.88 -4.09
C PRO A 14 0.91 -15.77 -3.93
N LEU A 15 0.99 -15.07 -2.79
CA LEU A 15 1.80 -13.88 -2.64
C LEU A 15 3.26 -14.18 -2.31
N LEU A 16 3.53 -15.17 -1.43
CA LEU A 16 4.92 -15.49 -1.06
C LEU A 16 5.78 -15.95 -2.24
N PRO A 17 5.31 -16.82 -3.15
CA PRO A 17 6.09 -17.17 -4.34
C PRO A 17 6.36 -15.96 -5.24
N LEU A 18 5.41 -15.02 -5.35
CA LEU A 18 5.56 -13.82 -6.15
C LEU A 18 6.62 -12.87 -5.57
N TYR A 19 6.64 -12.69 -4.24
CA TYR A 19 7.68 -11.90 -3.57
C TYR A 19 9.06 -12.55 -3.70
N ALA A 20 9.14 -13.87 -3.52
CA ALA A 20 10.38 -14.62 -3.70
C ALA A 20 10.90 -14.50 -5.15
N ALA A 21 10.02 -14.59 -6.15
CA ALA A 21 10.39 -14.41 -7.55
C ALA A 21 10.97 -13.01 -7.82
N GLY A 22 10.36 -11.96 -7.26
CA GLY A 22 10.87 -10.59 -7.37
C GLY A 22 12.30 -10.44 -6.80
N LEU A 23 12.55 -11.00 -5.59
CA LEU A 23 13.86 -10.96 -4.95
C LEU A 23 14.91 -11.78 -5.71
N ILE A 24 14.56 -12.97 -6.19
CA ILE A 24 15.46 -13.83 -6.99
C ILE A 24 15.83 -13.12 -8.29
N LEU A 25 14.85 -12.55 -9.00
CA LEU A 25 15.10 -11.79 -10.23
C LEU A 25 16.00 -10.58 -9.98
N ALA A 26 15.80 -9.86 -8.87
CA ALA A 26 16.68 -8.76 -8.47
C ALA A 26 18.13 -9.21 -8.28
N GLY A 27 18.33 -10.34 -7.58
CA GLY A 27 19.65 -10.95 -7.40
C GLY A 27 20.30 -11.37 -8.72
N CYS A 28 19.57 -12.07 -9.58
CA CYS A 28 20.06 -12.50 -10.89
C CYS A 28 20.43 -11.29 -11.78
N SER A 29 19.59 -10.26 -11.81
CA SER A 29 19.85 -9.03 -12.58
C SER A 29 21.15 -8.35 -12.14
N ARG A 30 21.37 -8.26 -10.83
CA ARG A 30 22.61 -7.69 -10.28
C ARG A 30 23.85 -8.48 -10.66
N VAL A 31 23.79 -9.81 -10.59
CA VAL A 31 24.93 -10.67 -11.00
C VAL A 31 25.26 -10.47 -12.47
N LEU A 32 24.24 -10.36 -13.34
CA LEU A 32 24.41 -10.10 -14.76
C LEU A 32 25.04 -8.72 -15.02
N LEU A 33 24.57 -7.68 -14.31
CA LEU A 33 25.12 -6.32 -14.44
C LEU A 33 26.60 -6.24 -14.04
N ASN A 34 27.03 -7.04 -13.06
CA ASN A 34 28.39 -7.04 -12.55
C ASN A 34 29.35 -8.00 -13.32
N SER A 35 28.87 -8.70 -14.35
CA SER A 35 29.65 -9.73 -15.03
C SER A 35 30.77 -9.20 -15.95
N GLY A 36 30.84 -7.90 -16.21
CA GLY A 36 31.91 -7.23 -16.98
C GLY A 36 31.86 -7.47 -18.48
N SER A 37 31.06 -8.41 -19.03
CA SER A 37 30.89 -8.62 -20.47
C SER A 37 29.74 -7.78 -21.02
N GLY A 38 29.93 -7.08 -22.15
CA GLY A 38 28.93 -6.18 -22.74
C GLY A 38 27.57 -6.85 -22.98
N VAL A 39 27.57 -8.10 -23.43
CA VAL A 39 26.31 -8.86 -23.64
C VAL A 39 25.60 -9.15 -22.34
N MET A 40 26.32 -9.56 -21.31
CA MET A 40 25.72 -9.85 -19.99
C MET A 40 25.20 -8.60 -19.32
N VAL A 41 25.87 -7.47 -19.46
CA VAL A 41 25.42 -6.17 -18.96
C VAL A 41 24.10 -5.75 -19.63
N THR A 42 23.99 -5.92 -20.96
CA THR A 42 22.76 -5.64 -21.69
C THR A 42 21.61 -6.55 -21.24
N LEU A 43 21.85 -7.85 -21.08
CA LEU A 43 20.89 -8.80 -20.52
C LEU A 43 20.51 -8.44 -19.09
N GLY A 44 21.47 -8.01 -18.27
CA GLY A 44 21.24 -7.51 -16.91
C GLY A 44 20.33 -6.29 -16.89
N GLY A 45 20.45 -5.38 -17.86
CA GLY A 45 19.56 -4.22 -18.04
C GLY A 45 18.11 -4.65 -18.30
N TYR A 46 17.89 -5.56 -19.24
CA TYR A 46 16.55 -6.12 -19.50
C TYR A 46 15.99 -6.87 -18.29
N ALA A 47 16.80 -7.69 -17.64
CA ALA A 47 16.40 -8.41 -16.44
C ALA A 47 16.02 -7.44 -15.30
N SER A 48 16.70 -6.32 -15.15
CA SER A 48 16.37 -5.27 -14.18
C SER A 48 15.01 -4.64 -14.47
N PHE A 49 14.72 -4.32 -15.73
CA PHE A 49 13.43 -3.81 -16.15
C PHE A 49 12.30 -4.80 -15.83
N VAL A 50 12.49 -6.08 -16.18
CA VAL A 50 11.52 -7.14 -15.84
C VAL A 50 11.33 -7.26 -14.32
N THR A 51 12.41 -7.15 -13.55
CA THR A 51 12.32 -7.18 -12.07
C THR A 51 11.46 -6.06 -11.53
N VAL A 52 11.63 -4.83 -12.02
CA VAL A 52 10.80 -3.68 -11.61
C VAL A 52 9.33 -3.95 -11.93
N LEU A 53 9.02 -4.49 -13.12
CA LEU A 53 7.65 -4.85 -13.49
C LEU A 53 7.07 -5.94 -12.58
N VAL A 54 7.83 -6.99 -12.28
CA VAL A 54 7.39 -8.08 -11.39
C VAL A 54 7.13 -7.56 -9.97
N VAL A 55 8.00 -6.69 -9.45
CA VAL A 55 7.84 -6.08 -8.12
C VAL A 55 6.62 -5.16 -8.09
N ALA A 56 6.42 -4.33 -9.11
CA ALA A 56 5.24 -3.47 -9.21
C ALA A 56 3.95 -4.32 -9.31
N ALA A 57 3.97 -5.38 -10.12
CA ALA A 57 2.86 -6.32 -10.21
C ALA A 57 2.58 -7.02 -8.87
N ALA A 58 3.62 -7.37 -8.11
CA ALA A 58 3.47 -8.00 -6.80
C ALA A 58 2.72 -7.10 -5.81
N VAL A 59 3.00 -5.80 -5.83
CA VAL A 59 2.30 -4.81 -5.01
C VAL A 59 0.82 -4.72 -5.41
N ILE A 60 0.54 -4.56 -6.71
CA ILE A 60 -0.83 -4.48 -7.24
C ILE A 60 -1.61 -5.77 -6.92
N VAL A 61 -1.00 -6.93 -7.17
CA VAL A 61 -1.61 -8.24 -6.90
C VAL A 61 -1.91 -8.41 -5.40
N THR A 62 -1.09 -7.85 -4.51
CA THR A 62 -1.33 -7.90 -3.06
C THR A 62 -2.62 -7.16 -2.69
N VAL A 63 -2.82 -5.96 -3.21
CA VAL A 63 -4.05 -5.17 -3.01
C VAL A 63 -5.25 -5.91 -3.59
N LEU A 64 -5.17 -6.36 -4.83
CA LEU A 64 -6.26 -7.06 -5.52
C LEU A 64 -6.60 -8.41 -4.85
N ALA A 65 -5.61 -9.18 -4.42
CA ALA A 65 -5.82 -10.45 -3.75
C ALA A 65 -6.53 -10.28 -2.40
N SER A 66 -6.18 -9.25 -1.64
CA SER A 66 -6.84 -8.94 -0.37
C SER A 66 -8.28 -8.47 -0.59
N TRP A 67 -8.55 -7.60 -1.58
CA TRP A 67 -9.91 -7.21 -1.97
C TRP A 67 -10.74 -8.40 -2.45
N LEU A 68 -10.14 -9.26 -3.29
CA LEU A 68 -10.81 -10.46 -3.78
C LEU A 68 -11.11 -11.45 -2.65
N SER A 69 -10.22 -11.60 -1.67
CA SER A 69 -10.46 -12.43 -0.49
C SER A 69 -11.64 -11.90 0.31
N PHE A 70 -11.67 -10.59 0.58
CA PHE A 70 -12.79 -9.94 1.27
C PHE A 70 -14.11 -10.08 0.50
N TYR A 71 -14.07 -9.83 -0.82
CA TYR A 71 -15.24 -9.98 -1.69
C TYR A 71 -15.79 -11.41 -1.66
N ARG A 72 -14.94 -12.42 -1.82
CA ARG A 72 -15.36 -13.83 -1.82
C ARG A 72 -16.02 -14.23 -0.51
N ASN A 73 -15.50 -13.76 0.61
CA ASN A 73 -15.99 -14.11 1.93
C ASN A 73 -17.28 -13.38 2.32
N ASN A 74 -17.61 -12.25 1.68
CA ASN A 74 -18.76 -11.42 2.07
C ASN A 74 -19.88 -11.35 1.03
N PHE A 75 -19.58 -11.56 -0.27
CA PHE A 75 -20.57 -11.42 -1.36
C PHE A 75 -20.99 -12.73 -1.99
N LYS A 76 -20.23 -13.82 -1.81
CA LYS A 76 -20.54 -15.13 -2.36
C LYS A 76 -21.33 -15.98 -1.37
N PRO A 77 -21.90 -17.14 -1.77
CA PRO A 77 -22.57 -18.07 -0.87
C PRO A 77 -21.73 -18.49 0.35
N GLU A 78 -20.41 -18.40 0.24
CA GLU A 78 -19.47 -18.61 1.37
C GLU A 78 -19.67 -17.61 2.52
N SER A 79 -20.33 -16.47 2.28
CA SER A 79 -20.66 -15.48 3.31
C SER A 79 -21.57 -16.04 4.41
N TYR A 80 -22.48 -16.95 4.05
CA TYR A 80 -23.33 -17.65 5.01
C TYR A 80 -22.54 -18.37 6.09
N VAL A 81 -21.44 -19.03 5.69
CA VAL A 81 -20.57 -19.76 6.62
C VAL A 81 -19.83 -18.78 7.55
N MET A 82 -19.41 -17.63 7.02
CA MET A 82 -18.69 -16.62 7.82
C MET A 82 -19.58 -15.97 8.87
N HIS A 83 -20.82 -15.63 8.50
CA HIS A 83 -21.76 -14.96 9.41
C HIS A 83 -22.52 -15.94 10.33
N SER A 84 -22.49 -17.24 10.05
CA SER A 84 -23.00 -18.28 10.97
C SER A 84 -22.00 -18.61 12.09
N LEU A 85 -20.75 -18.12 12.02
CA LEU A 85 -19.79 -18.32 13.10
C LEU A 85 -20.21 -17.49 14.34
N PRO A 86 -20.11 -18.04 15.56
CA PRO A 86 -20.42 -17.32 16.79
C PRO A 86 -19.30 -16.31 17.15
N VAL A 87 -19.00 -15.43 16.23
CA VAL A 87 -17.92 -14.41 16.34
C VAL A 87 -18.50 -13.05 15.98
N ALA A 88 -18.23 -12.05 16.78
CA ALA A 88 -18.66 -10.69 16.48
C ALA A 88 -18.10 -10.20 15.14
N ASP A 89 -18.92 -9.56 14.31
CA ASP A 89 -18.58 -9.08 12.98
C ASP A 89 -17.37 -8.13 12.99
N SER A 90 -17.23 -7.32 14.03
CA SER A 90 -16.05 -6.46 14.22
C SER A 90 -14.73 -7.25 14.31
N ARG A 91 -14.75 -8.46 14.88
CA ARG A 91 -13.55 -9.33 14.92
C ARG A 91 -13.22 -9.93 13.55
N ILE A 92 -14.26 -10.21 12.75
CA ILE A 92 -14.09 -10.65 11.36
C ILE A 92 -13.43 -9.53 10.56
N TRP A 93 -13.99 -8.32 10.61
CA TRP A 93 -13.41 -7.13 9.98
C TRP A 93 -11.94 -6.92 10.37
N MET A 94 -11.65 -6.88 11.68
CA MET A 94 -10.29 -6.69 12.15
C MET A 94 -9.32 -7.80 11.76
N SER A 95 -9.79 -9.01 11.49
CA SER A 95 -8.93 -10.09 10.98
C SER A 95 -8.49 -9.84 9.54
N PHE A 96 -9.39 -9.32 8.68
CA PHE A 96 -9.06 -8.91 7.32
C PHE A 96 -8.10 -7.72 7.31
N ILE A 97 -8.37 -6.71 8.15
CA ILE A 97 -7.48 -5.53 8.27
C ILE A 97 -6.07 -5.95 8.68
N ARG A 98 -5.91 -6.76 9.72
CA ARG A 98 -4.58 -7.23 10.18
C ARG A 98 -3.87 -8.04 9.12
N CYS A 99 -4.60 -8.91 8.42
CA CYS A 99 -4.04 -9.73 7.36
C CYS A 99 -3.58 -8.88 6.18
N GLY A 100 -4.41 -7.94 5.72
CA GLY A 100 -4.08 -7.04 4.62
C GLY A 100 -2.92 -6.11 4.95
N LEU A 101 -2.90 -5.49 6.13
CA LEU A 101 -1.79 -4.66 6.59
C LEU A 101 -0.46 -5.44 6.55
N LEU A 102 -0.44 -6.66 7.07
CA LEU A 102 0.76 -7.49 7.08
C LEU A 102 1.29 -7.74 5.65
N PHE A 103 0.41 -8.09 4.69
CA PHE A 103 0.85 -8.36 3.32
C PHE A 103 1.20 -7.09 2.55
N ILE A 104 0.56 -5.96 2.82
CA ILE A 104 0.93 -4.66 2.22
C ILE A 104 2.32 -4.26 2.71
N THR A 105 2.57 -4.26 4.03
CA THR A 105 3.90 -3.98 4.59
C THR A 105 4.95 -4.95 4.02
N LEU A 106 4.63 -6.25 3.91
CA LEU A 106 5.55 -7.23 3.33
C LEU A 106 5.85 -6.93 1.84
N SER A 107 4.85 -6.48 1.07
CA SER A 107 5.04 -6.10 -0.34
C SER A 107 5.94 -4.87 -0.49
N VAL A 108 5.75 -3.85 0.37
CA VAL A 108 6.61 -2.65 0.39
C VAL A 108 8.03 -3.00 0.78
N VAL A 109 8.22 -3.81 1.82
CA VAL A 109 9.55 -4.30 2.23
C VAL A 109 10.23 -5.06 1.08
N THR A 110 9.49 -5.94 0.39
CA THR A 110 10.01 -6.68 -0.76
C THR A 110 10.42 -5.74 -1.89
N ALA A 111 9.61 -4.70 -2.16
CA ALA A 111 9.94 -3.70 -3.18
C ALA A 111 11.22 -2.94 -2.83
N ILE A 112 11.35 -2.45 -1.60
CA ILE A 112 12.55 -1.74 -1.12
C ILE A 112 13.78 -2.63 -1.21
N LEU A 113 13.69 -3.88 -0.75
CA LEU A 113 14.80 -4.83 -0.82
C LEU A 113 15.21 -5.12 -2.27
N SER A 114 14.24 -5.31 -3.18
CA SER A 114 14.51 -5.55 -4.60
C SER A 114 15.22 -4.35 -5.23
N ILE A 115 14.77 -3.13 -4.97
CA ILE A 115 15.39 -1.91 -5.46
C ILE A 115 16.81 -1.76 -4.89
N ARG A 116 17.00 -2.03 -3.61
CA ARG A 116 18.32 -1.99 -2.98
C ARG A 116 19.30 -3.01 -3.54
N ILE A 117 18.81 -4.18 -3.92
CA ILE A 117 19.63 -5.21 -4.58
C ILE A 117 20.02 -4.77 -5.99
N LEU A 118 19.07 -4.23 -6.77
CA LEU A 118 19.27 -3.86 -8.17
C LEU A 118 20.27 -2.71 -8.36
N ALA A 119 20.09 -1.62 -7.64
CA ALA A 119 20.80 -0.38 -7.88
C ALA A 119 21.34 0.26 -6.59
N PRO A 120 22.26 -0.42 -5.88
CA PRO A 120 22.77 0.10 -4.62
C PRO A 120 23.54 1.42 -4.80
N GLN A 121 24.26 1.59 -5.91
CA GLN A 121 25.06 2.78 -6.20
C GLN A 121 24.19 3.96 -6.63
N VAL A 122 23.28 3.77 -7.58
CA VAL A 122 22.39 4.85 -8.06
C VAL A 122 21.52 5.41 -6.94
N ILE A 123 21.05 4.54 -6.04
CA ILE A 123 20.29 4.97 -4.87
C ILE A 123 21.20 5.72 -3.91
N MET A 124 22.41 5.20 -3.66
CA MET A 124 23.37 5.82 -2.77
C MET A 124 23.82 7.18 -3.31
N ASP A 125 24.10 7.30 -4.62
CA ASP A 125 24.53 8.53 -5.26
C ASP A 125 23.41 9.60 -5.26
N ASN A 126 22.16 9.21 -5.54
CA ASN A 126 21.01 10.11 -5.44
C ASN A 126 20.71 10.50 -3.99
N ILE A 127 20.85 9.56 -3.06
CA ILE A 127 20.75 9.81 -1.63
C ILE A 127 21.88 10.74 -1.18
N GLN A 128 23.12 10.53 -1.60
CA GLN A 128 24.24 11.38 -1.30
C GLN A 128 24.13 12.76 -1.94
N ALA A 129 23.57 12.87 -3.13
CA ALA A 129 23.26 14.16 -3.75
C ALA A 129 22.19 14.94 -2.95
N LEU A 130 21.20 14.26 -2.43
CA LEU A 130 20.18 14.84 -1.53
C LEU A 130 20.73 15.14 -0.12
N ILE A 131 21.65 14.29 0.37
CA ILE A 131 22.24 14.36 1.71
C ILE A 131 23.47 15.31 1.73
N GLY A 132 24.06 15.60 0.57
CA GLY A 132 25.41 16.24 0.46
C GLY A 132 25.57 17.57 1.19
N GLN A 133 24.47 18.17 1.65
CA GLN A 133 24.48 19.38 2.48
C GLN A 133 24.23 19.09 3.98
N ASN A 134 23.51 18.00 4.32
CA ASN A 134 23.18 17.64 5.71
C ASN A 134 22.83 16.15 5.86
N PRO A 135 23.76 15.26 6.26
CA PRO A 135 23.57 13.82 6.27
C PRO A 135 22.44 13.34 7.21
N GLU A 136 22.24 14.00 8.34
CA GLU A 136 21.17 13.62 9.30
C GLU A 136 19.77 13.86 8.72
N ILE A 137 19.60 14.99 8.04
CA ILE A 137 18.32 15.35 7.40
C ILE A 137 18.02 14.42 6.23
N GLY A 138 19.03 14.03 5.46
CA GLY A 138 18.84 13.14 4.32
C GLY A 138 18.39 11.74 4.72
N HIS A 139 18.98 11.13 5.74
CA HIS A 139 18.52 9.85 6.26
C HIS A 139 17.08 9.91 6.79
N MET A 140 16.74 10.99 7.49
CA MET A 140 15.39 11.19 7.99
C MET A 140 14.37 11.35 6.85
N LEU A 141 14.73 12.07 5.78
CA LEU A 141 13.89 12.25 4.60
C LEU A 141 13.54 10.93 3.93
N ILE A 142 14.52 10.02 3.77
CA ILE A 142 14.29 8.70 3.17
C ILE A 142 13.28 7.91 3.98
N TRP A 143 13.42 7.87 5.30
CA TRP A 143 12.47 7.16 6.17
C TRP A 143 11.07 7.76 6.09
N VAL A 144 10.97 9.08 6.06
CA VAL A 144 9.68 9.78 5.93
C VAL A 144 9.03 9.48 4.59
N MET A 145 9.79 9.45 3.49
CA MET A 145 9.28 9.09 2.15
C MET A 145 8.81 7.63 2.09
N ILE A 146 9.56 6.70 2.69
CA ILE A 146 9.16 5.29 2.77
C ILE A 146 7.86 5.15 3.55
N LEU A 147 7.76 5.80 4.71
CA LEU A 147 6.54 5.80 5.53
C LEU A 147 5.37 6.45 4.80
N ALA A 148 5.60 7.56 4.10
CA ALA A 148 4.56 8.21 3.30
C ALA A 148 4.01 7.28 2.21
N ALA A 149 4.88 6.58 1.50
CA ALA A 149 4.50 5.61 0.47
C ALA A 149 3.72 4.42 1.08
N GLU A 150 4.16 3.92 2.24
CA GLU A 150 3.47 2.81 2.93
C GLU A 150 2.07 3.22 3.38
N PHE A 151 1.92 4.36 4.07
CA PHE A 151 0.63 4.86 4.51
C PHE A 151 -0.30 5.18 3.32
N GLN A 152 0.23 5.74 2.23
CA GLN A 152 -0.56 5.97 1.02
C GLN A 152 -1.11 4.65 0.46
N MET A 153 -0.30 3.59 0.39
CA MET A 153 -0.76 2.28 -0.08
C MET A 153 -1.80 1.65 0.85
N ILE A 154 -1.63 1.81 2.16
CA ILE A 154 -2.61 1.36 3.15
C ILE A 154 -3.92 2.11 2.95
N LEU A 155 -3.86 3.42 2.73
CA LEU A 155 -5.01 4.29 2.53
C LEU A 155 -5.82 3.87 1.30
N ASP A 156 -5.16 3.68 0.15
CA ASP A 156 -5.78 3.24 -1.09
C ASP A 156 -6.48 1.88 -0.91
N TRP A 157 -5.81 0.95 -0.22
CA TRP A 157 -6.36 -0.36 0.08
C TRP A 157 -7.58 -0.29 1.02
N ILE A 158 -7.51 0.48 2.11
CA ILE A 158 -8.60 0.64 3.08
C ILE A 158 -9.80 1.34 2.46
N CYS A 159 -9.60 2.31 1.57
CA CYS A 159 -10.70 2.94 0.82
C CYS A 159 -11.52 1.90 0.06
N GLY A 160 -10.86 0.98 -0.64
CA GLY A 160 -11.54 -0.11 -1.33
C GLY A 160 -12.27 -1.07 -0.39
N MET A 161 -11.63 -1.47 0.71
CA MET A 161 -12.24 -2.35 1.72
C MET A 161 -13.48 -1.71 2.36
N THR A 162 -13.38 -0.44 2.78
CA THR A 162 -14.48 0.31 3.39
C THR A 162 -15.61 0.56 2.39
N GLY A 163 -15.27 0.85 1.12
CA GLY A 163 -16.23 0.95 0.03
C GLY A 163 -17.01 -0.34 -0.19
N MET A 164 -16.33 -1.49 -0.15
CA MET A 164 -17.00 -2.80 -0.21
C MET A 164 -17.91 -3.02 1.00
N ALA A 165 -17.48 -2.68 2.20
CA ALA A 165 -18.31 -2.81 3.40
C ALA A 165 -19.58 -1.94 3.34
N LEU A 166 -19.47 -0.72 2.81
CA LEU A 166 -20.63 0.18 2.59
C LEU A 166 -21.59 -0.37 1.53
N GLY A 167 -21.06 -0.96 0.46
CA GLY A 167 -21.87 -1.54 -0.61
C GLY A 167 -22.66 -2.77 -0.19
N LEU A 168 -22.19 -3.53 0.80
CA LEU A 168 -22.90 -4.71 1.34
C LEU A 168 -24.25 -4.39 1.97
N LYS A 169 -24.45 -3.15 2.46
CA LYS A 169 -25.68 -2.72 3.16
C LYS A 169 -26.82 -2.29 2.24
N ARG A 170 -26.62 -2.22 0.94
CA ARG A 170 -27.63 -1.73 0.01
C ARG A 170 -28.30 -2.88 -0.73
N HIS A 171 -29.65 -2.81 -0.80
CA HIS A 171 -30.44 -3.66 -1.68
C HIS A 171 -30.18 -3.24 -3.15
N GLY A 172 -29.90 -4.20 -4.03
CA GLY A 172 -29.61 -3.96 -5.44
C GLY A 172 -28.27 -4.55 -5.90
N SER A 173 -27.62 -3.92 -6.88
CA SER A 173 -26.30 -4.37 -7.37
C SER A 173 -25.19 -4.09 -6.33
N ARG A 174 -25.05 -4.98 -5.35
CA ARG A 174 -24.09 -4.87 -4.24
C ARG A 174 -22.67 -4.52 -4.71
N LEU A 175 -22.25 -5.13 -5.83
CA LEU A 175 -20.94 -4.90 -6.41
C LEU A 175 -20.82 -3.48 -7.00
N GLY A 176 -21.81 -3.01 -7.75
CA GLY A 176 -21.81 -1.66 -8.32
C GLY A 176 -21.76 -0.59 -7.23
N MET A 177 -22.57 -0.77 -6.17
CA MET A 177 -22.57 0.14 -5.02
C MET A 177 -21.24 0.12 -4.24
N SER A 178 -20.59 -1.04 -4.12
CA SER A 178 -19.27 -1.14 -3.49
C SER A 178 -18.20 -0.36 -4.25
N VAL A 179 -18.20 -0.48 -5.58
CA VAL A 179 -17.27 0.29 -6.43
C VAL A 179 -17.56 1.79 -6.33
N LEU A 180 -18.83 2.18 -6.39
CA LEU A 180 -19.23 3.59 -6.27
C LEU A 180 -18.76 4.20 -4.94
N TRP A 181 -19.03 3.53 -3.82
CA TRP A 181 -18.59 4.00 -2.51
C TRP A 181 -17.06 4.01 -2.37
N GLY A 182 -16.37 3.01 -2.92
CA GLY A 182 -14.92 2.98 -2.95
C GLY A 182 -14.33 4.19 -3.69
N VAL A 183 -14.87 4.49 -4.88
CA VAL A 183 -14.46 5.66 -5.68
C VAL A 183 -14.79 6.97 -4.96
N MET A 184 -15.98 7.11 -4.37
CA MET A 184 -16.36 8.31 -3.63
C MET A 184 -15.45 8.55 -2.42
N LEU A 185 -15.13 7.51 -1.65
CA LEU A 185 -14.20 7.60 -0.54
C LEU A 185 -12.80 8.00 -1.02
N TYR A 186 -12.33 7.38 -2.10
CA TYR A 186 -11.03 7.68 -2.69
C TYR A 186 -10.93 9.15 -3.14
N VAL A 187 -11.95 9.65 -3.84
CA VAL A 187 -12.01 11.07 -4.24
C VAL A 187 -12.04 11.99 -3.02
N ALA A 188 -12.84 11.66 -2.00
CA ALA A 188 -12.90 12.46 -0.76
C ALA A 188 -11.52 12.51 -0.07
N VAL A 189 -10.82 11.38 -0.01
CA VAL A 189 -9.46 11.29 0.54
C VAL A 189 -8.48 12.16 -0.26
N ILE A 190 -8.48 12.08 -1.59
CA ILE A 190 -7.63 12.94 -2.43
C ILE A 190 -7.90 14.42 -2.17
N VAL A 191 -9.17 14.82 -2.09
CA VAL A 191 -9.53 16.22 -1.80
C VAL A 191 -8.97 16.66 -0.45
N ILE A 192 -9.09 15.82 0.59
CA ILE A 192 -8.55 16.12 1.92
C ILE A 192 -7.02 16.20 1.88
N GLN A 193 -6.35 15.29 1.16
CA GLN A 193 -4.89 15.32 0.99
C GLN A 193 -4.42 16.61 0.31
N VAL A 194 -5.10 17.03 -0.75
CA VAL A 194 -4.80 18.30 -1.45
C VAL A 194 -5.01 19.49 -0.52
N LEU A 195 -6.10 19.51 0.24
CA LEU A 195 -6.35 20.59 1.20
C LEU A 195 -5.30 20.62 2.32
N LEU A 196 -4.89 19.46 2.84
CA LEU A 196 -3.80 19.38 3.82
C LEU A 196 -2.48 19.89 3.23
N ALA A 197 -2.14 19.50 2.00
CA ALA A 197 -0.94 19.96 1.33
C ALA A 197 -0.96 21.49 1.13
N LEU A 198 -2.11 22.05 0.72
CA LEU A 198 -2.30 23.51 0.57
C LEU A 198 -2.17 24.24 1.89
N MET A 199 -2.73 23.69 2.98
CA MET A 199 -2.62 24.31 4.32
C MET A 199 -1.18 24.36 4.81
N VAL A 200 -0.38 23.33 4.52
CA VAL A 200 1.02 23.23 4.97
C VAL A 200 1.96 24.06 4.09
N ALA A 201 1.74 24.04 2.76
CA ALA A 201 2.55 24.83 1.83
C ALA A 201 2.31 26.35 1.96
N GLY A 202 1.14 26.75 2.44
CA GLY A 202 0.71 28.15 2.42
C GLY A 202 0.44 28.67 1.00
N PRO A 203 -0.22 29.84 0.85
CA PRO A 203 -0.51 30.41 -0.47
C PRO A 203 0.74 30.78 -1.26
N ASP A 204 1.84 31.09 -0.59
CA ASP A 204 3.10 31.52 -1.21
C ASP A 204 4.03 30.34 -1.57
N GLY A 205 3.89 29.18 -0.92
CA GLY A 205 4.76 28.01 -1.10
C GLY A 205 4.59 27.29 -2.45
N MET A 206 3.50 27.52 -3.17
CA MET A 206 3.27 26.95 -4.51
C MET A 206 3.85 27.83 -5.64
N VAL A 207 4.21 29.06 -5.37
CA VAL A 207 4.61 30.07 -6.39
C VAL A 207 6.12 30.27 -6.47
N SER A 208 6.86 30.04 -5.38
CA SER A 208 8.31 30.17 -5.35
C SER A 208 9.00 28.84 -5.71
N GLN A 209 9.31 28.66 -7.00
CA GLN A 209 10.12 27.52 -7.48
C GLN A 209 11.60 27.62 -7.07
N ASP A 210 12.05 28.74 -6.56
CA ASP A 210 13.43 28.96 -6.13
C ASP A 210 13.60 28.69 -4.64
N THR A 211 14.12 27.48 -4.33
CA THR A 211 14.63 27.08 -3.01
C THR A 211 13.55 26.89 -1.92
N MET A 212 12.73 25.85 -2.05
CA MET A 212 12.01 25.34 -0.89
C MET A 212 13.05 24.88 0.14
N GLU A 213 13.17 25.58 1.27
CA GLU A 213 14.09 25.18 2.32
C GLU A 213 13.81 23.71 2.73
N LEU A 214 14.85 22.91 2.81
CA LEU A 214 14.76 21.49 3.16
C LEU A 214 13.97 21.25 4.47
N SER A 215 14.03 22.20 5.39
CA SER A 215 13.27 22.23 6.65
C SER A 215 11.76 22.30 6.43
N VAL A 216 11.30 23.14 5.49
CA VAL A 216 9.88 23.29 5.12
C VAL A 216 9.37 22.01 4.44
N PHE A 217 10.16 21.47 3.50
CA PHE A 217 9.83 20.22 2.84
C PHE A 217 9.69 19.05 3.83
N MET A 218 10.61 18.96 4.79
CA MET A 218 10.56 17.95 5.86
C MET A 218 9.32 18.10 6.75
N THR A 219 8.96 19.32 7.11
CA THR A 219 7.77 19.59 7.92
C THR A 219 6.50 19.23 7.14
N MET A 220 6.44 19.57 5.86
CA MET A 220 5.36 19.21 4.96
C MET A 220 5.18 17.67 4.88
N MET A 221 6.27 16.93 4.64
CA MET A 221 6.24 15.48 4.56
C MET A 221 5.81 14.81 5.87
N LYS A 222 6.31 15.28 7.01
CA LYS A 222 5.88 14.76 8.33
C LYS A 222 4.39 14.98 8.56
N THR A 223 3.88 16.15 8.20
CA THR A 223 2.45 16.49 8.34
C THR A 223 1.59 15.63 7.42
N LEU A 224 2.03 15.38 6.19
CA LEU A 224 1.35 14.46 5.27
C LEU A 224 1.30 13.04 5.81
N VAL A 225 2.42 12.51 6.32
CA VAL A 225 2.47 11.17 6.92
C VAL A 225 1.53 11.05 8.12
N ALA A 226 1.51 12.07 8.99
CA ALA A 226 0.58 12.11 10.12
C ALA A 226 -0.88 12.18 9.65
N GLY A 227 -1.17 12.98 8.62
CA GLY A 227 -2.49 13.07 7.99
C GLY A 227 -2.96 11.75 7.39
N TYR A 228 -2.08 11.04 6.68
CA TYR A 228 -2.39 9.70 6.13
C TYR A 228 -2.70 8.70 7.23
N GLY A 229 -1.88 8.63 8.28
CA GLY A 229 -2.12 7.75 9.42
C GLY A 229 -3.44 8.04 10.15
N MET A 230 -3.82 9.31 10.29
CA MET A 230 -5.14 9.68 10.84
C MET A 230 -6.29 9.23 9.93
N MET A 231 -6.17 9.41 8.62
CA MET A 231 -7.17 8.96 7.65
C MET A 231 -7.33 7.46 7.65
N ASP A 232 -6.23 6.71 7.71
CA ASP A 232 -6.23 5.25 7.81
C ASP A 232 -7.01 4.79 9.04
N LEU A 233 -6.74 5.39 10.20
CA LEU A 233 -7.46 5.08 11.44
C LEU A 233 -8.95 5.41 11.32
N LEU A 234 -9.32 6.55 10.77
CA LEU A 234 -10.72 6.95 10.56
C LEU A 234 -11.46 5.97 9.64
N LEU A 235 -10.83 5.56 8.53
CA LEU A 235 -11.42 4.60 7.60
C LEU A 235 -11.54 3.19 8.21
N ILE A 236 -10.55 2.74 9.00
CA ILE A 236 -10.65 1.48 9.74
C ILE A 236 -11.82 1.50 10.73
N LEU A 237 -11.96 2.60 11.48
CA LEU A 237 -13.05 2.79 12.44
C LEU A 237 -14.41 2.86 11.74
N LEU A 238 -14.50 3.62 10.65
CA LEU A 238 -15.71 3.71 9.83
C LEU A 238 -16.10 2.33 9.28
N GLY A 239 -15.17 1.61 8.71
CA GLY A 239 -15.38 0.26 8.21
C GLY A 239 -15.82 -0.71 9.32
N SER A 240 -15.19 -0.65 10.50
CA SER A 240 -15.57 -1.44 11.65
C SER A 240 -17.00 -1.13 12.13
N PHE A 241 -17.37 0.14 12.21
CA PHE A 241 -18.70 0.58 12.57
C PHE A 241 -19.76 0.15 11.57
N VAL A 242 -19.47 0.30 10.28
CA VAL A 242 -20.36 -0.14 9.21
C VAL A 242 -20.54 -1.66 9.24
N TYR A 243 -19.46 -2.39 9.42
CA TYR A 243 -19.47 -3.85 9.43
C TYR A 243 -20.16 -4.42 10.67
N SER A 244 -20.01 -3.78 11.85
CA SER A 244 -20.61 -4.26 13.11
C SER A 244 -22.13 -4.06 13.22
N ARG A 245 -22.74 -3.23 12.35
CA ARG A 245 -24.19 -3.02 12.33
C ARG A 245 -24.99 -4.14 11.66
N GLY A 246 -24.33 -5.25 11.34
CA GLY A 246 -24.94 -6.42 10.70
C GLY A 246 -25.22 -6.19 9.21
N PHE A 247 -25.39 -7.27 8.50
CA PHE A 247 -25.83 -7.30 7.11
C PHE A 247 -27.23 -7.88 7.06
N ASP A 248 -28.17 -7.21 6.40
CA ASP A 248 -29.44 -7.81 6.03
C ASP A 248 -29.14 -8.84 4.94
N LEU A 249 -29.11 -10.12 5.33
CA LEU A 249 -28.83 -11.26 4.44
C LEU A 249 -30.10 -11.75 3.70
N GLU A 250 -31.13 -10.88 3.56
CA GLU A 250 -32.30 -11.21 2.74
C GLU A 250 -32.00 -11.23 1.25
#